data_99b8465244361bc1ace07a4b86791cd2
#
_entry.id   99b8465244361bc1ace07a4b86791cd2
#
_cell.length_a   1.000
_cell.length_b   1.000
_cell.length_c   1.000
_cell.angle_alpha   90.00
_cell.angle_beta   90.00
_cell.angle_gamma   90.00
#
_symmetry.space_group_name_H-M   'P 1'
#
loop_
_entity.id
_entity.type
_entity.pdbx_description
1 polymer ?
#
loop_
_entity_poly.entity_id
_entity_poly.type
_entity_poly.pdbx_seq_one_letter_code
_entity_poly.pdbx_strand_id
1 'polypeptide(L)'
;NFFFFYPLVDGQGNWVSQDDPKSFAAMRYTESKLTGFANLLISELKSGTVDWQPNFDGSLLEPVIFPAKIPMILLNGTSGIAVGMATDIPSHNMNEVIDATISLIDKPKSDLKDILKIIKGPDFANHATIIANEDELSEMYSTGRGGFKIQAHWTQEKNQIIINALPYQASGSKILEQIADQMVNKKLPMVVDLSDEGDHEEPVRLVITLSLIHISEPTRRR
;
A
#
# COMPACT_ATOMS: atom_id res chain seq x y z
N ASN A 1 11.05 1.54 3.33
CA ASN A 1 9.60 1.78 3.30
C ASN A 1 8.95 1.14 2.08
N PHE A 2 8.79 -0.19 2.13
CA PHE A 2 8.13 -0.97 1.06
C PHE A 2 6.61 -0.72 0.99
N PHE A 3 6.07 0.09 1.90
CA PHE A 3 4.63 0.31 2.04
C PHE A 3 4.15 1.64 1.47
N PHE A 4 5.05 2.57 1.17
CA PHE A 4 4.67 3.86 0.64
C PHE A 4 4.82 3.92 -0.88
N PHE A 5 3.83 4.48 -1.53
CA PHE A 5 3.87 4.75 -2.97
C PHE A 5 5.02 5.72 -3.32
N TYR A 6 5.22 6.74 -2.46
CA TYR A 6 6.23 7.77 -2.62
C TYR A 6 7.13 7.81 -1.38
N PRO A 7 8.19 6.96 -1.32
CA PRO A 7 9.05 6.86 -0.17
C PRO A 7 9.83 8.16 0.04
N LEU A 8 9.91 8.62 1.29
CA LEU A 8 10.65 9.82 1.69
C LEU A 8 12.09 9.54 2.08
N VAL A 9 12.36 8.31 2.49
CA VAL A 9 13.69 7.86 2.91
C VAL A 9 14.11 6.70 2.01
N ASP A 10 15.27 6.84 1.41
CA ASP A 10 15.97 5.78 0.69
C ASP A 10 16.92 5.09 1.67
N GLY A 11 16.68 3.82 1.92
CA GLY A 11 17.42 3.01 2.87
C GLY A 11 18.29 1.98 2.17
N GLN A 12 19.54 1.81 2.63
CA GLN A 12 20.44 0.75 2.20
C GLN A 12 20.64 -0.25 3.34
N GLY A 13 20.66 -1.53 3.00
CA GLY A 13 20.74 -2.63 3.95
C GLY A 13 19.34 -3.18 4.33
N ASN A 14 19.34 -4.18 5.22
CA ASN A 14 18.10 -4.80 5.68
C ASN A 14 17.42 -3.94 6.76
N TRP A 15 16.43 -3.16 6.36
CA TRP A 15 15.63 -2.32 7.26
C TRP A 15 14.45 -3.07 7.86
N VAL A 16 13.77 -3.85 7.04
CA VAL A 16 12.63 -4.68 7.43
C VAL A 16 12.17 -5.51 6.24
N SER A 17 11.69 -6.71 6.47
CA SER A 17 11.00 -7.52 5.49
C SER A 17 9.49 -7.38 5.65
N GLN A 18 8.74 -7.50 4.57
CA GLN A 18 7.28 -7.52 4.60
C GLN A 18 6.75 -8.76 5.30
N ASP A 19 7.46 -9.89 5.17
CA ASP A 19 7.10 -11.15 5.78
C ASP A 19 7.51 -11.25 7.24
N ASP A 20 8.59 -10.57 7.63
CA ASP A 20 9.02 -10.48 9.03
C ASP A 20 9.35 -9.03 9.41
N PRO A 21 8.38 -8.27 9.92
CA PRO A 21 8.57 -6.89 10.34
C PRO A 21 9.55 -6.70 11.50
N LYS A 22 9.98 -7.78 12.14
CA LYS A 22 10.98 -7.77 13.23
C LYS A 22 12.37 -8.12 12.74
N SER A 23 12.52 -8.61 11.53
CA SER A 23 13.80 -8.96 10.92
C SER A 23 14.45 -7.73 10.31
N PHE A 24 15.22 -6.99 11.11
CA PHE A 24 16.02 -5.85 10.66
C PHE A 24 17.46 -6.01 11.12
N ALA A 25 18.39 -5.48 10.33
CA ALA A 25 19.80 -5.49 10.67
C ALA A 25 20.10 -4.49 11.81
N ALA A 26 21.19 -4.73 12.55
CA ALA A 26 21.69 -3.72 13.49
C ALA A 26 22.01 -2.43 12.74
N MET A 27 21.73 -1.28 13.36
CA MET A 27 21.84 0.04 12.70
C MET A 27 23.24 0.36 12.16
N ARG A 28 24.28 -0.30 12.63
CA ARG A 28 25.64 -0.17 12.07
C ARG A 28 25.80 -0.77 10.66
N TYR A 29 24.83 -1.54 10.18
CA TYR A 29 24.80 -2.16 8.85
C TYR A 29 23.78 -1.50 7.91
N THR A 30 23.15 -0.44 8.35
CA THR A 30 22.12 0.25 7.56
C THR A 30 22.49 1.72 7.37
N GLU A 31 22.19 2.24 6.19
CA GLU A 31 22.34 3.65 5.84
C GLU A 31 21.02 4.21 5.36
N SER A 32 20.83 5.51 5.48
CA SER A 32 19.64 6.19 5.00
C SER A 32 19.95 7.58 4.48
N LYS A 33 19.20 7.98 3.47
CA LYS A 33 19.22 9.35 2.93
C LYS A 33 17.80 9.77 2.52
N LEU A 34 17.59 11.06 2.40
CA LEU A 34 16.34 11.57 1.85
C LEU A 34 16.27 11.31 0.36
N THR A 35 15.08 10.96 -0.12
CA THR A 35 14.80 10.84 -1.55
C THR A 35 14.70 12.22 -2.20
N GLY A 36 14.77 12.28 -3.54
CA GLY A 36 14.50 13.52 -4.28
C GLY A 36 13.09 14.05 -4.01
N PHE A 37 12.13 13.15 -3.79
CA PHE A 37 10.76 13.52 -3.45
C PHE A 37 10.65 14.15 -2.04
N ALA A 38 11.38 13.65 -1.05
CA ALA A 38 11.44 14.25 0.27
C ALA A 38 11.98 15.70 0.22
N ASN A 39 12.93 15.98 -0.66
CA ASN A 39 13.48 17.32 -0.83
C ASN A 39 12.43 18.35 -1.31
N LEU A 40 11.38 17.92 -2.03
CA LEU A 40 10.26 18.81 -2.37
C LEU A 40 9.51 19.29 -1.14
N LEU A 41 9.33 18.43 -0.14
CA LEU A 41 8.60 18.76 1.09
C LEU A 41 9.36 19.74 1.96
N ILE A 42 10.69 19.68 1.99
CA ILE A 42 11.53 20.48 2.87
C ILE A 42 12.15 21.70 2.16
N SER A 43 11.93 21.85 0.85
CA SER A 43 12.60 22.88 0.03
C SER A 43 12.35 24.31 0.50
N GLU A 44 11.24 24.58 1.17
CA GLU A 44 10.86 25.90 1.65
C GLU A 44 11.06 26.13 3.17
N LEU A 45 11.67 25.17 3.87
CA LEU A 45 11.91 25.28 5.33
C LEU A 45 12.65 26.57 5.72
N LYS A 46 13.57 27.05 4.87
CA LYS A 46 14.37 28.25 5.13
C LYS A 46 13.69 29.55 4.69
N SER A 47 12.47 29.47 4.15
CA SER A 47 11.75 30.60 3.58
C SER A 47 10.76 31.28 4.55
N GLY A 48 10.81 30.91 5.84
CA GLY A 48 9.90 31.46 6.85
C GLY A 48 8.47 30.91 6.76
N THR A 49 8.31 29.73 6.20
CA THR A 49 7.00 29.09 5.94
C THR A 49 6.49 28.22 7.08
N VAL A 50 7.30 28.02 8.12
CA VAL A 50 7.00 27.11 9.23
C VAL A 50 7.39 27.70 10.57
N ASP A 51 6.69 27.29 11.61
CA ASP A 51 7.09 27.53 12.99
C ASP A 51 8.09 26.48 13.45
N TRP A 52 8.99 26.88 14.35
CA TRP A 52 10.06 26.03 14.84
C TRP A 52 9.89 25.76 16.33
N GLN A 53 10.23 24.56 16.76
CA GLN A 53 10.26 24.15 18.15
C GLN A 53 11.58 23.48 18.50
N PRO A 54 11.99 23.45 19.78
CA PRO A 54 13.13 22.64 20.20
C PRO A 54 12.89 21.16 19.93
N ASN A 55 13.94 20.45 19.48
CA ASN A 55 13.91 19.00 19.39
C ASN A 55 13.88 18.36 20.80
N PHE A 56 13.85 17.02 20.87
CA PHE A 56 13.68 16.27 22.12
C PHE A 56 14.69 16.66 23.22
N ASP A 57 15.96 16.89 22.89
CA ASP A 57 17.00 17.27 23.86
C ASP A 57 17.25 18.80 23.94
N GLY A 58 16.53 19.59 23.17
CA GLY A 58 16.64 21.04 23.13
C GLY A 58 17.92 21.57 22.47
N SER A 59 18.74 20.70 21.88
CA SER A 59 20.01 21.08 21.26
C SER A 59 19.85 21.74 19.90
N LEU A 60 18.76 21.45 19.19
CA LEU A 60 18.46 21.93 17.84
C LEU A 60 17.00 22.36 17.75
N LEU A 61 16.67 23.05 16.65
CA LEU A 61 15.29 23.37 16.30
C LEU A 61 14.80 22.44 15.20
N GLU A 62 13.56 22.02 15.29
CA GLU A 62 12.85 21.26 14.28
C GLU A 62 11.56 21.97 13.87
N PRO A 63 11.09 21.82 12.62
CA PRO A 63 9.83 22.42 12.20
C PRO A 63 8.66 21.71 12.89
N VAL A 64 7.65 22.48 13.32
CA VAL A 64 6.42 21.91 13.89
C VAL A 64 5.67 21.05 12.87
N ILE A 65 5.63 21.51 11.61
CA ILE A 65 5.11 20.81 10.45
C ILE A 65 5.95 21.11 9.22
N PHE A 66 5.95 20.21 8.23
CA PHE A 66 6.62 20.47 6.95
C PHE A 66 5.78 21.38 6.04
N PRO A 67 6.41 22.27 5.27
CA PRO A 67 5.74 23.12 4.28
C PRO A 67 5.44 22.33 3.01
N ALA A 68 4.56 21.33 3.10
CA ALA A 68 4.28 20.42 2.01
C ALA A 68 3.60 21.15 0.83
N LYS A 69 4.20 21.07 -0.36
CA LYS A 69 3.66 21.64 -1.60
C LYS A 69 2.52 20.82 -2.21
N ILE A 70 2.36 19.58 -1.77
CA ILE A 70 1.41 18.60 -2.28
C ILE A 70 0.74 17.89 -1.10
N PRO A 71 -0.50 17.40 -1.26
CA PRO A 71 -1.25 16.77 -0.18
C PRO A 71 -0.73 15.35 0.11
N MET A 72 0.41 15.26 0.82
CA MET A 72 1.09 14.00 1.13
C MET A 72 0.22 12.98 1.85
N ILE A 73 -0.75 13.47 2.65
CA ILE A 73 -1.69 12.60 3.37
C ILE A 73 -2.55 11.76 2.41
N LEU A 74 -2.85 12.28 1.22
CA LEU A 74 -3.57 11.53 0.19
C LEU A 74 -2.62 10.66 -0.63
N LEU A 75 -1.40 11.12 -0.89
CA LEU A 75 -0.48 10.38 -1.74
C LEU A 75 0.02 9.09 -1.10
N ASN A 76 0.47 9.16 0.14
CA ASN A 76 0.99 7.99 0.87
C ASN A 76 -0.02 7.36 1.82
N GLY A 77 -1.16 8.03 2.03
CA GLY A 77 -2.08 7.64 3.08
C GLY A 77 -1.48 7.85 4.48
N THR A 78 -2.23 7.48 5.49
CA THR A 78 -1.76 7.47 6.87
C THR A 78 -2.59 6.51 7.70
N SER A 79 -1.96 5.86 8.65
CA SER A 79 -2.63 5.01 9.63
C SER A 79 -2.15 5.38 11.02
N GLY A 80 -3.08 5.48 11.96
CA GLY A 80 -2.76 5.81 13.34
C GLY A 80 -3.82 5.32 14.31
N ILE A 81 -3.38 4.91 15.48
CA ILE A 81 -4.25 4.43 16.55
C ILE A 81 -4.06 5.34 17.76
N ALA A 82 -5.14 5.94 18.22
CA ALA A 82 -5.19 6.76 19.42
C ALA A 82 -6.23 6.19 20.41
N VAL A 83 -6.23 6.74 21.62
CA VAL A 83 -7.26 6.36 22.61
C VAL A 83 -8.62 6.89 22.14
N GLY A 84 -9.54 5.98 21.89
CA GLY A 84 -10.92 6.30 21.50
C GLY A 84 -11.14 6.56 20.01
N MET A 85 -10.08 6.60 19.17
CA MET A 85 -10.22 6.75 17.73
C MET A 85 -9.05 6.12 16.96
N ALA A 86 -9.29 5.75 15.71
CA ALA A 86 -8.28 5.29 14.78
C ALA A 86 -8.49 5.98 13.43
N THR A 87 -7.40 6.15 12.70
CA THR A 87 -7.38 6.69 11.34
C THR A 87 -6.72 5.69 10.43
N ASP A 88 -7.30 5.46 9.26
CA ASP A 88 -6.72 4.66 8.19
C ASP A 88 -7.10 5.28 6.85
N ILE A 89 -6.24 6.15 6.34
CA ILE A 89 -6.42 6.86 5.07
C ILE A 89 -5.59 6.13 4.02
N PRO A 90 -6.21 5.58 2.96
CA PRO A 90 -5.47 4.89 1.91
C PRO A 90 -4.66 5.87 1.04
N SER A 91 -3.65 5.34 0.36
CA SER A 91 -2.88 6.07 -0.66
C SER A 91 -3.70 6.28 -1.95
N HIS A 92 -3.28 7.27 -2.75
CA HIS A 92 -3.93 7.63 -4.02
C HIS A 92 -2.91 7.90 -5.11
N ASN A 93 -3.35 7.83 -6.34
CA ASN A 93 -2.52 8.13 -7.50
C ASN A 93 -2.15 9.62 -7.56
N MET A 94 -0.84 9.90 -7.74
CA MET A 94 -0.33 11.27 -7.75
C MET A 94 -0.94 12.12 -8.87
N ASN A 95 -1.09 11.57 -10.06
CA ASN A 95 -1.62 12.34 -11.18
C ASN A 95 -3.07 12.75 -10.90
N GLU A 96 -3.90 11.83 -10.41
CA GLU A 96 -5.29 12.11 -10.04
C GLU A 96 -5.38 13.16 -8.92
N VAL A 97 -4.52 13.06 -7.90
CA VAL A 97 -4.48 14.03 -6.79
C VAL A 97 -4.02 15.41 -7.25
N ILE A 98 -3.03 15.49 -8.14
CA ILE A 98 -2.58 16.76 -8.71
C ILE A 98 -3.66 17.37 -9.59
N ASP A 99 -4.28 16.59 -10.47
CA ASP A 99 -5.36 17.07 -11.36
C ASP A 99 -6.57 17.56 -10.55
N ALA A 100 -6.93 16.85 -9.47
CA ALA A 100 -7.97 17.29 -8.56
C ALA A 100 -7.59 18.59 -7.83
N THR A 101 -6.34 18.73 -7.43
CA THR A 101 -5.84 19.95 -6.79
C THR A 101 -5.90 21.14 -7.75
N ILE A 102 -5.46 20.98 -8.99
CA ILE A 102 -5.55 22.02 -10.03
C ILE A 102 -7.02 22.39 -10.27
N SER A 103 -7.89 21.39 -10.40
CA SER A 103 -9.33 21.62 -10.58
C SER A 103 -9.95 22.43 -9.42
N LEU A 104 -9.53 22.18 -8.19
CA LEU A 104 -9.98 22.94 -7.01
C LEU A 104 -9.43 24.36 -6.98
N ILE A 105 -8.22 24.60 -7.46
CA ILE A 105 -7.66 25.96 -7.60
C ILE A 105 -8.49 26.75 -8.62
N ASP A 106 -8.81 26.14 -9.76
CA ASP A 106 -9.59 26.78 -10.82
C ASP A 106 -11.07 26.97 -10.42
N LYS A 107 -11.62 26.03 -9.67
CA LYS A 107 -13.02 26.02 -9.22
C LYS A 107 -13.13 25.72 -7.72
N PRO A 108 -12.86 26.71 -6.84
CA PRO A 108 -12.83 26.49 -5.38
C PRO A 108 -14.15 26.03 -4.74
N LYS A 109 -15.27 26.12 -5.48
CA LYS A 109 -16.62 25.70 -5.03
C LYS A 109 -17.04 24.33 -5.59
N SER A 110 -16.10 23.56 -6.18
CA SER A 110 -16.39 22.21 -6.64
C SER A 110 -16.84 21.33 -5.47
N ASP A 111 -17.83 20.51 -5.71
CA ASP A 111 -18.31 19.54 -4.72
C ASP A 111 -17.52 18.22 -4.78
N LEU A 112 -17.76 17.33 -3.80
CA LEU A 112 -17.12 16.03 -3.73
C LEU A 112 -17.32 15.21 -5.00
N LYS A 113 -18.51 15.28 -5.61
CA LYS A 113 -18.82 14.51 -6.82
C LYS A 113 -17.95 14.91 -8.02
N ASP A 114 -17.58 16.20 -8.10
CA ASP A 114 -16.69 16.65 -9.18
C ASP A 114 -15.25 16.17 -8.95
N ILE A 115 -14.83 16.11 -7.70
CA ILE A 115 -13.51 15.56 -7.34
C ILE A 115 -13.45 14.06 -7.61
N LEU A 116 -14.50 13.31 -7.30
CA LEU A 116 -14.55 11.86 -7.51
C LEU A 116 -14.62 11.45 -9.01
N LYS A 117 -14.88 12.38 -9.91
CA LYS A 117 -14.69 12.14 -11.35
C LYS A 117 -13.23 12.08 -11.75
N ILE A 118 -12.35 12.74 -10.97
CA ILE A 118 -10.89 12.81 -11.19
C ILE A 118 -10.20 11.74 -10.35
N ILE A 119 -10.44 11.72 -9.04
CA ILE A 119 -9.91 10.68 -8.13
C ILE A 119 -10.91 9.52 -8.14
N LYS A 120 -10.54 8.45 -8.84
CA LYS A 120 -11.42 7.29 -9.02
C LYS A 120 -11.50 6.39 -7.78
N GLY A 121 -10.53 6.49 -6.89
CA GLY A 121 -10.47 5.71 -5.66
C GLY A 121 -9.07 5.61 -5.10
N PRO A 122 -8.89 4.82 -4.04
CA PRO A 122 -7.57 4.50 -3.51
C PRO A 122 -6.68 3.81 -4.55
N ASP A 123 -5.38 4.00 -4.45
CA ASP A 123 -4.38 3.34 -5.27
C ASP A 123 -3.22 2.85 -4.37
N PHE A 124 -2.72 1.65 -4.65
CA PHE A 124 -1.68 1.01 -3.85
C PHE A 124 -0.52 0.56 -4.73
N ALA A 125 0.70 0.68 -4.21
CA ALA A 125 1.94 0.38 -4.94
C ALA A 125 2.11 -1.08 -5.39
N ASN A 126 1.30 -1.98 -4.88
CA ASN A 126 1.43 -3.42 -5.07
C ASN A 126 0.55 -4.01 -6.19
N HIS A 127 -0.01 -3.20 -7.06
CA HIS A 127 -0.80 -3.63 -8.23
C HIS A 127 -2.00 -4.56 -7.94
N ALA A 128 -2.43 -4.67 -6.69
CA ALA A 128 -3.63 -5.43 -6.34
C ALA A 128 -4.90 -4.68 -6.78
N THR A 129 -5.97 -5.44 -7.05
CA THR A 129 -7.22 -4.86 -7.56
C THR A 129 -8.16 -4.50 -6.42
N ILE A 130 -8.68 -3.27 -6.42
CA ILE A 130 -9.73 -2.85 -5.49
C ILE A 130 -11.08 -3.32 -6.01
N ILE A 131 -11.86 -3.95 -5.13
CA ILE A 131 -13.23 -4.34 -5.36
C ILE A 131 -14.13 -3.44 -4.50
N ALA A 132 -14.67 -2.41 -5.13
CA ALA A 132 -15.68 -1.52 -4.55
C ALA A 132 -16.55 -0.98 -5.66
N ASN A 133 -17.81 -0.65 -5.37
CA ASN A 133 -18.65 0.07 -6.29
C ASN A 133 -18.53 1.59 -6.08
N GLU A 134 -18.98 2.37 -7.05
CA GLU A 134 -18.86 3.84 -7.01
C GLU A 134 -19.66 4.46 -5.83
N ASP A 135 -20.80 3.87 -5.47
CA ASP A 135 -21.63 4.35 -4.36
C ASP A 135 -20.94 4.12 -3.02
N GLU A 136 -20.33 2.94 -2.81
CA GLU A 136 -19.55 2.63 -1.60
C GLU A 136 -18.35 3.56 -1.44
N LEU A 137 -17.62 3.84 -2.52
CA LEU A 137 -16.49 4.78 -2.50
C LEU A 137 -16.96 6.21 -2.22
N SER A 138 -18.06 6.63 -2.86
CA SER A 138 -18.63 7.96 -2.64
C SER A 138 -19.10 8.14 -1.20
N GLU A 139 -19.74 7.13 -0.60
CA GLU A 139 -20.13 7.15 0.80
C GLU A 139 -18.90 7.20 1.72
N MET A 140 -17.89 6.40 1.45
CA MET A 140 -16.65 6.40 2.22
C MET A 140 -15.98 7.79 2.23
N TYR A 141 -15.84 8.43 1.07
CA TYR A 141 -15.25 9.76 0.98
C TYR A 141 -16.12 10.87 1.61
N SER A 142 -17.43 10.72 1.57
CA SER A 142 -18.35 11.73 2.14
C SER A 142 -18.43 11.65 3.66
N THR A 143 -18.40 10.44 4.21
CA THR A 143 -18.58 10.19 5.66
C THR A 143 -17.28 10.01 6.42
N GLY A 144 -16.17 9.72 5.71
CA GLY A 144 -14.90 9.28 6.31
C GLY A 144 -15.01 7.89 6.97
N ARG A 145 -16.03 7.11 6.63
CA ARG A 145 -16.29 5.77 7.15
C ARG A 145 -16.63 4.83 6.02
N GLY A 146 -16.14 3.62 6.08
CA GLY A 146 -16.41 2.60 5.07
C GLY A 146 -15.24 1.66 4.93
N GLY A 147 -15.26 0.83 3.91
CA GLY A 147 -14.20 -0.11 3.60
C GLY A 147 -14.38 -0.67 2.20
N PHE A 148 -13.32 -1.17 1.65
CA PHE A 148 -13.29 -1.84 0.35
C PHE A 148 -12.49 -3.12 0.47
N LYS A 149 -12.69 -4.03 -0.47
CA LYS A 149 -11.90 -5.26 -0.56
C LYS A 149 -10.77 -5.06 -1.55
N ILE A 150 -9.63 -5.65 -1.23
CA ILE A 150 -8.47 -5.70 -2.14
C ILE A 150 -8.26 -7.15 -2.52
N GLN A 151 -8.19 -7.42 -3.82
CA GLN A 151 -7.97 -8.75 -4.38
C GLN A 151 -6.54 -8.84 -4.90
N ALA A 152 -5.89 -9.98 -4.62
CA ALA A 152 -4.63 -10.35 -5.23
C ALA A 152 -4.76 -10.43 -6.77
N HIS A 153 -3.72 -10.03 -7.47
CA HIS A 153 -3.61 -10.30 -8.90
C HIS A 153 -2.99 -11.68 -9.11
N TRP A 154 -3.61 -12.49 -9.96
CA TRP A 154 -3.14 -13.82 -10.26
C TRP A 154 -3.34 -14.19 -11.72
N THR A 155 -2.50 -15.10 -12.20
CA THR A 155 -2.57 -15.67 -13.53
C THR A 155 -2.61 -17.18 -13.42
N GLN A 156 -3.20 -17.84 -14.42
CA GLN A 156 -3.23 -19.30 -14.50
C GLN A 156 -2.36 -19.77 -15.65
N GLU A 157 -1.40 -20.63 -15.37
CA GLU A 157 -0.53 -21.25 -16.34
C GLU A 157 -0.63 -22.80 -16.23
N LYS A 158 -1.24 -23.43 -17.22
CA LYS A 158 -1.45 -24.90 -17.23
C LYS A 158 -2.12 -25.37 -15.93
N ASN A 159 -1.33 -26.00 -15.06
CA ASN A 159 -1.75 -26.54 -13.78
C ASN A 159 -1.27 -25.68 -12.58
N GLN A 160 -0.82 -24.46 -12.81
CA GLN A 160 -0.34 -23.56 -11.78
C GLN A 160 -1.21 -22.30 -11.71
N ILE A 161 -1.43 -21.82 -10.50
CA ILE A 161 -1.94 -20.49 -10.21
C ILE A 161 -0.77 -19.69 -9.67
N ILE A 162 -0.43 -18.61 -10.36
CA ILE A 162 0.68 -17.73 -9.98
C ILE A 162 0.08 -16.43 -9.46
N ILE A 163 0.37 -16.10 -8.20
CA ILE A 163 -0.03 -14.84 -7.58
C ILE A 163 1.13 -13.86 -7.77
N ASN A 164 0.89 -12.79 -8.51
CA ASN A 164 1.88 -11.78 -8.89
C ASN A 164 1.75 -10.49 -8.06
N ALA A 165 0.60 -10.27 -7.40
CA ALA A 165 0.44 -9.15 -6.50
C ALA A 165 -0.46 -9.53 -5.33
N LEU A 166 -0.08 -9.11 -4.13
CA LEU A 166 -0.83 -9.33 -2.92
C LEU A 166 -1.54 -8.04 -2.47
N PRO A 167 -2.64 -8.14 -1.73
CA PRO A 167 -3.23 -7.00 -1.07
C PRO A 167 -2.23 -6.24 -0.20
N TYR A 168 -2.45 -4.93 -0.06
CA TYR A 168 -1.64 -4.08 0.80
C TYR A 168 -1.54 -4.65 2.22
N GLN A 169 -0.33 -4.70 2.78
CA GLN A 169 0.00 -5.31 4.08
C GLN A 169 -0.21 -6.83 4.19
N ALA A 170 -0.51 -7.54 3.11
CA ALA A 170 -0.56 -8.99 3.14
C ALA A 170 0.85 -9.60 3.04
N SER A 171 1.14 -10.58 3.89
CA SER A 171 2.39 -11.33 3.89
C SER A 171 2.24 -12.60 3.05
N GLY A 172 3.16 -12.81 2.09
CA GLY A 172 3.20 -14.00 1.24
C GLY A 172 3.40 -15.26 2.05
N SER A 173 4.34 -15.25 2.97
CA SER A 173 4.64 -16.38 3.84
C SER A 173 3.43 -16.82 4.67
N LYS A 174 2.68 -15.87 5.25
CA LYS A 174 1.44 -16.20 6.00
C LYS A 174 0.35 -16.78 5.13
N ILE A 175 0.23 -16.31 3.89
CA ILE A 175 -0.75 -16.85 2.94
C ILE A 175 -0.39 -18.28 2.57
N LEU A 176 0.88 -18.54 2.26
CA LEU A 176 1.36 -19.91 1.97
C LEU A 176 1.16 -20.84 3.17
N GLU A 177 1.46 -20.39 4.39
CA GLU A 177 1.22 -21.14 5.62
C GLU A 177 -0.27 -21.49 5.79
N GLN A 178 -1.17 -20.54 5.60
CA GLN A 178 -2.61 -20.78 5.66
C GLN A 178 -3.10 -21.77 4.60
N ILE A 179 -2.56 -21.70 3.38
CA ILE A 179 -2.91 -22.66 2.31
C ILE A 179 -2.36 -24.05 2.66
N ALA A 180 -1.11 -24.14 3.15
CA ALA A 180 -0.51 -25.39 3.59
C ALA A 180 -1.32 -26.06 4.70
N ASP A 181 -1.78 -25.30 5.68
CA ASP A 181 -2.68 -25.80 6.74
C ASP A 181 -3.99 -26.35 6.16
N GLN A 182 -4.57 -25.70 5.17
CA GLN A 182 -5.76 -26.22 4.49
C GLN A 182 -5.48 -27.50 3.71
N MET A 183 -4.29 -27.63 3.12
CA MET A 183 -3.85 -28.86 2.43
C MET A 183 -3.70 -30.02 3.43
N VAL A 184 -3.01 -29.80 4.55
CA VAL A 184 -2.84 -30.80 5.62
C VAL A 184 -4.20 -31.26 6.16
N ASN A 185 -5.14 -30.34 6.34
CA ASN A 185 -6.50 -30.63 6.77
C ASN A 185 -7.39 -31.22 5.67
N LYS A 186 -6.84 -31.52 4.48
CA LYS A 186 -7.54 -32.10 3.31
C LYS A 186 -8.72 -31.26 2.80
N LYS A 187 -8.71 -29.95 3.06
CA LYS A 187 -9.75 -29.01 2.58
C LYS A 187 -9.46 -28.54 1.15
N LEU A 188 -8.22 -28.64 0.70
CA LEU A 188 -7.78 -28.29 -0.66
C LEU A 188 -7.12 -29.48 -1.37
N PRO A 189 -7.87 -30.55 -1.68
CA PRO A 189 -7.30 -31.76 -2.28
C PRO A 189 -6.74 -31.54 -3.69
N MET A 190 -7.13 -30.44 -4.35
CA MET A 190 -6.63 -30.09 -5.67
C MET A 190 -5.24 -29.46 -5.65
N VAL A 191 -4.77 -28.95 -4.52
CA VAL A 191 -3.44 -28.34 -4.39
C VAL A 191 -2.42 -29.42 -4.05
N VAL A 192 -1.35 -29.49 -4.84
CA VAL A 192 -0.30 -30.52 -4.72
C VAL A 192 0.96 -29.92 -4.11
N ASP A 193 1.30 -28.70 -4.51
CA ASP A 193 2.53 -28.05 -4.09
C ASP A 193 2.37 -26.54 -3.98
N LEU A 194 3.20 -25.91 -3.14
CA LEU A 194 3.26 -24.48 -2.88
C LEU A 194 4.72 -24.05 -2.89
N SER A 195 5.06 -23.02 -3.66
CA SER A 195 6.38 -22.41 -3.64
C SER A 195 6.30 -20.89 -3.63
N ASP A 196 7.30 -20.26 -3.01
CA ASP A 196 7.60 -18.84 -3.14
C ASP A 196 8.78 -18.72 -4.09
N GLU A 197 8.54 -18.13 -5.23
CA GLU A 197 9.54 -17.94 -6.29
C GLU A 197 9.85 -16.45 -6.47
N GLY A 198 9.48 -15.61 -5.48
CA GLY A 198 9.76 -14.19 -5.51
C GLY A 198 11.25 -13.88 -5.56
N ASP A 199 11.65 -12.92 -6.37
CA ASP A 199 13.00 -12.43 -6.49
C ASP A 199 13.06 -10.89 -6.44
N HIS A 200 14.19 -10.29 -6.82
CA HIS A 200 14.34 -8.83 -6.80
C HIS A 200 13.63 -8.13 -7.98
N GLU A 201 13.33 -8.85 -9.08
CA GLU A 201 12.60 -8.32 -10.23
C GLU A 201 11.09 -8.53 -10.05
N GLU A 202 10.69 -9.71 -9.56
CA GLU A 202 9.31 -10.07 -9.23
C GLU A 202 9.18 -10.37 -7.72
N PRO A 203 9.08 -9.35 -6.86
CA PRO A 203 9.10 -9.53 -5.40
C PRO A 203 7.95 -10.39 -4.85
N VAL A 204 6.86 -10.53 -5.61
CA VAL A 204 5.73 -11.38 -5.27
C VAL A 204 5.52 -12.37 -6.42
N ARG A 205 5.87 -13.61 -6.18
CA ARG A 205 5.61 -14.73 -7.09
C ARG A 205 5.31 -16.00 -6.29
N LEU A 206 4.05 -16.13 -5.87
CA LEU A 206 3.61 -17.31 -5.15
C LEU A 206 2.99 -18.29 -6.14
N VAL A 207 3.52 -19.51 -6.22
CA VAL A 207 3.09 -20.53 -7.16
C VAL A 207 2.33 -21.64 -6.42
N ILE A 208 1.09 -21.86 -6.84
CA ILE A 208 0.20 -22.91 -6.34
C ILE A 208 0.03 -23.94 -7.45
N THR A 209 0.57 -25.12 -7.26
CA THR A 209 0.48 -26.21 -8.24
C THR A 209 -0.76 -27.06 -7.99
N LEU A 210 -1.57 -27.23 -9.03
CA LEU A 210 -2.81 -28.00 -8.99
C LEU A 210 -2.62 -29.42 -9.54
N SER A 211 -3.37 -30.37 -9.00
CA SER A 211 -3.42 -31.74 -9.52
C SER A 211 -4.08 -31.77 -10.90
N LEU A 212 -3.45 -32.41 -11.86
CA LEU A 212 -3.98 -32.61 -13.22
C LEU A 212 -5.32 -33.37 -13.25
N ILE A 213 -5.61 -34.16 -12.24
CA ILE A 213 -6.84 -35.00 -12.16
C ILE A 213 -8.07 -34.08 -11.97
N HIS A 214 -7.92 -32.91 -11.34
CA HIS A 214 -9.03 -32.00 -11.06
C HIS A 214 -9.23 -30.90 -12.10
N ILE A 215 -8.30 -30.75 -13.06
CA ILE A 215 -8.41 -29.71 -14.12
C ILE A 215 -9.41 -30.13 -15.22
N SER A 216 -9.71 -31.43 -15.33
CA SER A 216 -10.58 -31.97 -16.39
C SER A 216 -12.09 -31.87 -16.12
N GLU A 217 -12.52 -31.43 -14.93
CA GLU A 217 -13.93 -31.22 -14.63
C GLU A 217 -14.29 -29.73 -14.66
N PRO A 218 -15.07 -29.26 -15.66
CA PRO A 218 -15.63 -27.90 -15.61
C PRO A 218 -16.63 -27.84 -14.45
N THR A 219 -16.35 -27.05 -13.45
CA THR A 219 -17.25 -26.78 -12.32
C THR A 219 -18.57 -26.24 -12.89
N ARG A 220 -19.59 -27.08 -13.00
CA ARG A 220 -20.97 -26.62 -13.26
C ARG A 220 -21.39 -25.76 -12.07
N ARG A 221 -21.42 -24.46 -12.28
CA ARG A 221 -22.09 -23.52 -11.35
C ARG A 221 -23.58 -23.91 -11.29
N ARG A 222 -24.04 -24.26 -10.12
CA ARG A 222 -25.47 -24.23 -9.75
C ARG A 222 -25.80 -22.89 -9.15
#